data_dd6766795ae9a22114428d632bd19538
#
_entry.id   dd6766795ae9a22114428d632bd19538
#
_cell.length_a   1.000
_cell.length_b   1.000
_cell.length_c   1.000
_cell.angle_alpha   90.00
_cell.angle_beta   90.00
_cell.angle_gamma   90.00
#
_symmetry.space_group_name_H-M   'P 1'
#
loop_
_entity.id
_entity.type
_entity.pdbx_description
1 polymer ?
#
loop_
_entity_poly.entity_id
_entity_poly.type
_entity_poly.pdbx_seq_one_letter_code
_entity_poly.pdbx_strand_id
1 'polypeptide(L)'
;MHATVTPADGLRALVRRFTDEVLNAHDVGAALDALVAEDFIEQNPMPGQGPGRAGLAGVLTDMFTAFPDLRWTLRDTIAEDDRIMTLGTWTGTHRAPFMGIPATGRTVTVESWTLDRYRDGRLAESRIIMDVAGMLMQLGLIPAPAA
;
A
#
# COMPACT_ATOMS: atom_id res chain seq x y z
N MET A 1 22.61 17.42 23.05
CA MET A 1 22.88 16.02 22.70
C MET A 1 22.01 15.67 21.50
N HIS A 2 22.59 15.49 20.33
CA HIS A 2 21.83 15.06 19.16
C HIS A 2 21.65 13.55 19.24
N ALA A 3 20.39 13.11 19.24
CA ALA A 3 20.10 11.69 19.10
C ALA A 3 20.62 11.23 17.74
N THR A 4 21.42 10.18 17.70
CA THR A 4 21.90 9.59 16.46
C THR A 4 20.71 8.87 15.82
N VAL A 5 20.23 9.40 14.68
CA VAL A 5 19.18 8.72 13.90
C VAL A 5 19.80 7.48 13.27
N THR A 6 19.24 6.32 13.57
CA THR A 6 19.70 5.06 12.94
C THR A 6 19.18 4.96 11.51
N PRO A 7 19.82 4.17 10.62
CA PRO A 7 19.27 3.88 9.29
C PRO A 7 17.84 3.31 9.35
N ALA A 8 17.55 2.47 10.35
CA ALA A 8 16.21 1.94 10.57
C ALA A 8 15.18 3.02 10.89
N ASP A 9 15.55 4.02 11.69
CA ASP A 9 14.66 5.15 12.01
C ASP A 9 14.39 6.00 10.77
N GLY A 10 15.39 6.19 9.92
CA GLY A 10 15.24 6.86 8.63
C GLY A 10 14.26 6.14 7.71
N LEU A 11 14.33 4.82 7.61
CA LEU A 11 13.40 4.00 6.84
C LEU A 11 11.98 4.08 7.41
N ARG A 12 11.82 4.00 8.72
CA ARG A 12 10.50 4.16 9.38
C ARG A 12 9.89 5.52 9.11
N ALA A 13 10.68 6.58 9.11
CA ALA A 13 10.22 7.93 8.78
C ALA A 13 9.72 8.01 7.34
N LEU A 14 10.43 7.39 6.39
CA LEU A 14 10.02 7.34 4.98
C LEU A 14 8.72 6.55 4.78
N VAL A 15 8.56 5.42 5.46
CA VAL A 15 7.31 4.64 5.42
C VAL A 15 6.14 5.44 5.98
N ARG A 16 6.33 6.16 7.08
CA ARG A 16 5.29 7.03 7.64
C ARG A 16 4.90 8.16 6.69
N ARG A 17 5.88 8.78 6.05
CA ARG A 17 5.61 9.82 5.05
C ARG A 17 4.81 9.26 3.87
N PHE A 18 5.19 8.12 3.35
CA PHE A 18 4.45 7.46 2.27
C PHE A 18 3.01 7.14 2.70
N THR A 19 2.85 6.60 3.90
CA THR A 19 1.52 6.28 4.44
C THR A 19 0.65 7.53 4.60
N ASP A 20 1.19 8.59 5.19
CA ASP A 20 0.41 9.80 5.48
C ASP A 20 0.20 10.68 4.24
N GLU A 21 1.24 10.87 3.44
CA GLU A 21 1.24 11.86 2.35
C GLU A 21 0.74 11.28 1.01
N VAL A 22 0.88 9.97 0.79
CA VAL A 22 0.40 9.30 -0.43
C VAL A 22 -0.87 8.49 -0.16
N LEU A 23 -0.79 7.50 0.72
CA LEU A 23 -1.90 6.55 0.91
C LEU A 23 -3.11 7.20 1.57
N ASN A 24 -2.93 7.86 2.71
CA ASN A 24 -4.04 8.46 3.46
C ASN A 24 -4.48 9.81 2.93
N ALA A 25 -3.60 10.53 2.24
CA ALA A 25 -3.96 11.75 1.54
C ALA A 25 -4.53 11.51 0.13
N HIS A 26 -4.48 10.26 -0.35
CA HIS A 26 -4.87 9.88 -1.73
C HIS A 26 -4.13 10.73 -2.79
N ASP A 27 -2.88 11.09 -2.54
CA ASP A 27 -2.09 11.92 -3.45
C ASP A 27 -1.19 11.07 -4.34
N VAL A 28 -1.67 10.79 -5.55
CA VAL A 28 -0.93 10.08 -6.60
C VAL A 28 -0.16 11.04 -7.53
N GLY A 29 -0.14 12.30 -7.21
CA GLY A 29 0.60 13.35 -7.93
C GLY A 29 1.89 13.72 -7.22
N ALA A 30 1.94 14.93 -6.66
CA ALA A 30 3.16 15.52 -6.10
C ALA A 30 3.81 14.69 -4.99
N ALA A 31 3.02 14.13 -4.06
CA ALA A 31 3.57 13.31 -2.98
C ALA A 31 4.16 12.01 -3.51
N LEU A 32 3.47 11.32 -4.40
CA LEU A 32 3.98 10.11 -5.03
C LEU A 32 5.28 10.39 -5.80
N ASP A 33 5.31 11.46 -6.58
CA ASP A 33 6.50 11.87 -7.34
C ASP A 33 7.70 12.16 -6.45
N ALA A 34 7.47 12.73 -5.29
CA ALA A 34 8.52 13.06 -4.31
C ALA A 34 9.05 11.82 -3.57
N LEU A 35 8.20 10.84 -3.30
CA LEU A 35 8.51 9.73 -2.38
C LEU A 35 8.80 8.40 -3.08
N VAL A 36 8.51 8.27 -4.37
CA VAL A 36 8.71 7.04 -5.15
C VAL A 36 9.64 7.31 -6.32
N ALA A 37 10.60 6.41 -6.55
CA ALA A 37 11.49 6.49 -7.69
C ALA A 37 10.72 6.29 -9.00
N GLU A 38 11.12 7.01 -10.06
CA GLU A 38 10.48 6.89 -11.37
C GLU A 38 10.56 5.45 -11.91
N ASP A 39 11.69 4.79 -11.68
CA ASP A 39 11.98 3.41 -12.09
C ASP A 39 11.56 2.37 -11.03
N PHE A 40 10.62 2.71 -10.16
CA PHE A 40 10.07 1.83 -9.14
C PHE A 40 9.70 0.44 -9.70
N ILE A 41 9.99 -0.60 -8.92
CA ILE A 41 9.67 -1.98 -9.28
C ILE A 41 8.75 -2.59 -8.20
N GLU A 42 7.57 -3.06 -8.61
CA GLU A 42 6.74 -3.94 -7.79
C GLU A 42 7.04 -5.39 -8.15
N GLN A 43 7.53 -6.16 -7.19
CA GLN A 43 7.88 -7.57 -7.39
C GLN A 43 6.66 -8.50 -7.46
N ASN A 44 5.52 -8.04 -6.97
CA ASN A 44 4.25 -8.77 -7.00
C ASN A 44 3.14 -7.86 -7.54
N PRO A 45 3.21 -7.50 -8.84
CA PRO A 45 2.30 -6.52 -9.40
C PRO A 45 0.85 -7.01 -9.41
N MET A 46 -0.07 -6.08 -9.26
CA MET A 46 -1.50 -6.33 -9.50
C MET A 46 -1.73 -6.68 -10.97
N PRO A 47 -2.74 -7.50 -11.29
CA PRO A 47 -3.10 -7.76 -12.68
C PRO A 47 -3.29 -6.47 -13.46
N GLY A 48 -2.57 -6.33 -14.57
CA GLY A 48 -2.63 -5.14 -15.43
C GLY A 48 -1.79 -3.95 -14.96
N GLN A 49 -1.06 -4.06 -13.84
CA GLN A 49 -0.19 -2.99 -13.39
C GLN A 49 0.95 -2.74 -14.39
N GLY A 50 1.07 -1.51 -14.85
CA GLY A 50 2.18 -1.07 -15.69
C GLY A 50 3.48 -0.91 -14.91
N PRO A 51 4.61 -0.69 -15.62
CA PRO A 51 5.92 -0.52 -14.98
C PRO A 51 6.07 0.83 -14.29
N GLY A 52 7.03 0.89 -13.37
CA GLY A 52 7.50 2.12 -12.75
C GLY A 52 6.52 2.78 -11.81
N ARG A 53 6.86 4.00 -11.44
CA ARG A 53 6.01 4.86 -10.60
C ARG A 53 4.63 5.10 -11.23
N ALA A 54 4.57 5.24 -12.54
CA ALA A 54 3.30 5.41 -13.26
C ALA A 54 2.38 4.20 -13.08
N GLY A 55 2.92 2.99 -13.07
CA GLY A 55 2.15 1.77 -12.80
C GLY A 55 1.60 1.73 -11.38
N LEU A 56 2.38 2.16 -10.40
CA LEU A 56 1.91 2.28 -9.02
C LEU A 56 0.81 3.35 -8.89
N ALA A 57 0.98 4.49 -9.55
CA ALA A 57 -0.04 5.55 -9.58
C ALA A 57 -1.38 5.03 -10.13
N GLY A 58 -1.35 4.21 -11.18
CA GLY A 58 -2.54 3.58 -11.73
C GLY A 58 -3.24 2.65 -10.74
N VAL A 59 -2.50 1.79 -10.07
CA VAL A 59 -3.04 0.87 -9.05
C VAL A 59 -3.68 1.66 -7.89
N LEU A 60 -2.98 2.66 -7.37
CA LEU A 60 -3.50 3.47 -6.26
C LEU A 60 -4.73 4.27 -6.69
N THR A 61 -4.75 4.81 -7.89
CA THR A 61 -5.92 5.52 -8.43
C THR A 61 -7.14 4.58 -8.47
N ASP A 62 -6.96 3.35 -8.95
CA ASP A 62 -8.05 2.36 -8.98
C ASP A 62 -8.54 2.02 -7.57
N MET A 63 -7.63 1.85 -6.62
CA MET A 63 -7.98 1.58 -5.23
C MET A 63 -8.75 2.75 -4.60
N PHE A 64 -8.29 3.98 -4.79
CA PHE A 64 -8.96 5.17 -4.24
C PHE A 64 -10.31 5.45 -4.89
N THR A 65 -10.46 5.10 -6.16
CA THR A 65 -11.75 5.17 -6.85
C THR A 65 -12.73 4.14 -6.32
N ALA A 66 -12.26 2.90 -6.14
CA ALA A 66 -13.09 1.81 -5.63
C ALA A 66 -13.44 1.97 -4.16
N PHE A 67 -12.51 2.50 -3.37
CA PHE A 67 -12.64 2.73 -1.93
C PHE A 67 -12.31 4.20 -1.60
N PRO A 68 -13.27 5.14 -1.82
CA PRO A 68 -13.00 6.58 -1.65
C PRO A 68 -12.62 6.99 -0.23
N ASP A 69 -13.02 6.18 0.75
CA ASP A 69 -12.71 6.34 2.17
C ASP A 69 -11.52 5.49 2.62
N LEU A 70 -10.73 4.97 1.70
CA LEU A 70 -9.59 4.12 2.01
C LEU A 70 -8.66 4.80 3.00
N ARG A 71 -8.35 4.08 4.08
CA ARG A 71 -7.42 4.49 5.11
C ARG A 71 -6.48 3.35 5.46
N TRP A 72 -5.20 3.65 5.42
CA TRP A 72 -4.14 2.73 5.79
C TRP A 72 -3.72 2.95 7.24
N THR A 73 -3.54 1.86 7.98
CA THR A 73 -3.02 1.89 9.34
C THR A 73 -1.75 1.06 9.40
N LEU A 74 -0.63 1.73 9.71
CA LEU A 74 0.65 1.09 9.94
C LEU A 74 0.60 0.37 11.29
N ARG A 75 0.93 -0.93 11.31
CA ARG A 75 0.87 -1.77 12.52
C ARG A 75 2.23 -2.03 13.11
N ASP A 76 3.18 -2.45 12.30
CA ASP A 76 4.51 -2.82 12.75
C ASP A 76 5.51 -2.71 11.60
N THR A 77 6.79 -2.56 11.95
CA THR A 77 7.88 -2.52 10.97
C THR A 77 9.10 -3.25 11.49
N ILE A 78 9.81 -3.92 10.58
CA ILE A 78 11.11 -4.51 10.83
C ILE A 78 12.05 -3.99 9.74
N ALA A 79 13.15 -3.36 10.12
CA ALA A 79 14.10 -2.77 9.19
C ALA A 79 15.49 -3.37 9.36
N GLU A 80 16.15 -3.62 8.23
CA GLU A 80 17.53 -4.10 8.14
C GLU A 80 18.19 -3.54 6.89
N ASP A 81 19.33 -2.91 7.04
CA ASP A 81 20.06 -2.26 5.96
C ASP A 81 19.21 -1.22 5.21
N ASP A 82 18.97 -1.40 3.91
CA ASP A 82 18.17 -0.52 3.06
C ASP A 82 16.73 -1.02 2.87
N ARG A 83 16.31 -2.04 3.63
CA ARG A 83 15.01 -2.70 3.51
C ARG A 83 14.17 -2.54 4.76
N ILE A 84 12.87 -2.46 4.57
CA ILE A 84 11.90 -2.41 5.66
C ILE A 84 10.69 -3.30 5.32
N MET A 85 10.36 -4.18 6.25
CA MET A 85 9.11 -4.93 6.24
C MET A 85 8.06 -4.10 6.97
N THR A 86 6.92 -3.89 6.35
CA THR A 86 5.80 -3.16 6.93
C THR A 86 4.58 -4.06 7.00
N LEU A 87 4.00 -4.13 8.19
CA LEU A 87 2.72 -4.79 8.44
C LEU A 87 1.67 -3.72 8.64
N GLY A 88 0.59 -3.77 7.87
CA GLY A 88 -0.49 -2.80 7.97
C GLY A 88 -1.83 -3.37 7.60
N THR A 89 -2.86 -2.59 7.84
CA THR A 89 -4.21 -2.87 7.37
C THR A 89 -4.74 -1.65 6.65
N TRP A 90 -5.54 -1.86 5.62
CA TRP A 90 -6.34 -0.79 5.06
C TRP A 90 -7.83 -1.14 5.18
N THR A 91 -8.63 -0.13 5.36
CA THR A 91 -10.09 -0.26 5.41
C THR A 91 -10.72 0.68 4.39
N GLY A 92 -11.85 0.30 3.86
CA GLY A 92 -12.59 1.11 2.91
C GLY A 92 -13.94 0.51 2.57
N THR A 93 -14.81 1.34 2.02
CA THR A 93 -16.14 0.95 1.55
C THR A 93 -16.11 0.81 0.03
N HIS A 94 -16.53 -0.35 -0.47
CA HIS A 94 -16.49 -0.71 -1.88
C HIS A 94 -17.58 0.01 -2.68
N ARG A 95 -17.24 1.12 -3.30
CA ARG A 95 -18.17 2.04 -3.98
C ARG A 95 -18.08 2.03 -5.50
N ALA A 96 -17.04 1.44 -6.08
CA ALA A 96 -16.83 1.33 -7.52
C ALA A 96 -16.16 0.00 -7.85
N PRO A 97 -16.14 -0.44 -9.12
CA PRO A 97 -15.52 -1.71 -9.49
C PRO A 97 -14.04 -1.78 -9.07
N PHE A 98 -13.63 -2.94 -8.55
CA PHE A 98 -12.25 -3.25 -8.18
C PHE A 98 -11.90 -4.67 -8.57
N MET A 99 -10.81 -4.87 -9.27
CA MET A 99 -10.40 -6.19 -9.80
C MET A 99 -11.52 -6.90 -10.59
N GLY A 100 -12.29 -6.15 -11.36
CA GLY A 100 -13.44 -6.67 -12.11
C GLY A 100 -14.69 -6.96 -11.27
N ILE A 101 -14.66 -6.67 -9.97
CA ILE A 101 -15.79 -6.90 -9.05
C ILE A 101 -16.65 -5.63 -8.99
N PRO A 102 -17.93 -5.70 -9.35
CA PRO A 102 -18.84 -4.56 -9.21
C PRO A 102 -18.98 -4.09 -7.76
N ALA A 103 -19.26 -2.80 -7.57
CA ALA A 103 -19.45 -2.21 -6.26
C ALA A 103 -20.45 -3.00 -5.40
N THR A 104 -20.04 -3.37 -4.19
CA THR A 104 -20.86 -4.12 -3.22
C THR A 104 -21.47 -3.24 -2.14
N GLY A 105 -20.93 -2.05 -1.93
CA GLY A 105 -21.29 -1.17 -0.81
C GLY A 105 -20.80 -1.66 0.56
N ARG A 106 -20.04 -2.75 0.59
CA ARG A 106 -19.54 -3.34 1.85
C ARG A 106 -18.25 -2.68 2.28
N THR A 107 -18.04 -2.61 3.58
CA THR A 107 -16.77 -2.18 4.18
C THR A 107 -15.86 -3.39 4.39
N VAL A 108 -14.59 -3.24 4.02
CA VAL A 108 -13.58 -4.27 4.21
C VAL A 108 -12.43 -3.74 5.06
N THR A 109 -11.77 -4.66 5.78
CA THR A 109 -10.47 -4.43 6.41
C THR A 109 -9.53 -5.51 5.92
N VAL A 110 -8.47 -5.09 5.24
CA VAL A 110 -7.56 -5.99 4.53
C VAL A 110 -6.17 -5.88 5.14
N GLU A 111 -5.63 -7.01 5.57
CA GLU A 111 -4.23 -7.08 6.01
C GLU A 111 -3.31 -7.06 4.80
N SER A 112 -2.21 -6.31 4.90
CA SER A 112 -1.26 -6.16 3.82
C SER A 112 0.15 -6.00 4.36
N TRP A 113 1.07 -6.72 3.77
CA TRP A 113 2.47 -6.70 4.15
C TRP A 113 3.31 -6.31 2.95
N THR A 114 4.30 -5.45 3.18
CA THR A 114 5.26 -5.07 2.14
C THR A 114 6.68 -5.32 2.60
N LEU A 115 7.52 -5.72 1.67
CA LEU A 115 8.97 -5.66 1.82
C LEU A 115 9.48 -4.61 0.85
N ASP A 116 9.94 -3.50 1.39
CA ASP A 116 10.32 -2.31 0.61
C ASP A 116 11.82 -2.07 0.66
N ARG A 117 12.37 -1.59 -0.46
CA ARG A 117 13.73 -1.09 -0.56
C ARG A 117 13.70 0.38 -0.94
N TYR A 118 14.46 1.20 -0.22
CA TYR A 118 14.59 2.62 -0.46
C TYR A 118 15.98 2.94 -1.04
N ARG A 119 16.01 3.91 -1.94
CA ARG A 119 17.23 4.42 -2.56
C ARG A 119 17.11 5.94 -2.66
N ASP A 120 18.11 6.65 -2.11
CA ASP A 120 18.14 8.13 -2.13
C ASP A 120 16.87 8.78 -1.57
N GLY A 121 16.33 8.20 -0.49
CA GLY A 121 15.13 8.69 0.17
C GLY A 121 13.82 8.42 -0.57
N ARG A 122 13.83 7.58 -1.61
CA ARG A 122 12.65 7.20 -2.39
C ARG A 122 12.42 5.71 -2.39
N LEU A 123 11.16 5.32 -2.40
CA LEU A 123 10.76 3.93 -2.56
C LEU A 123 11.17 3.46 -3.96
N ALA A 124 12.12 2.52 -4.01
CA ALA A 124 12.67 2.02 -5.28
C ALA A 124 12.11 0.66 -5.67
N GLU A 125 11.78 -0.18 -4.70
CA GLU A 125 11.30 -1.54 -4.91
C GLU A 125 10.37 -1.95 -3.78
N SER A 126 9.31 -2.66 -4.13
CA SER A 126 8.36 -3.23 -3.17
C SER A 126 7.96 -4.64 -3.57
N ARG A 127 7.60 -5.43 -2.59
CA ARG A 127 6.88 -6.68 -2.78
C ARG A 127 5.70 -6.65 -1.81
N ILE A 128 4.50 -6.53 -2.35
CA ILE A 128 3.27 -6.48 -1.57
C ILE A 128 2.56 -7.82 -1.56
N ILE A 129 2.05 -8.19 -0.40
CA ILE A 129 1.11 -9.31 -0.22
C ILE A 129 -0.10 -8.77 0.53
N MET A 130 -1.27 -9.00 -0.02
CA MET A 130 -2.56 -8.66 0.63
C MET A 130 -3.38 -9.92 0.86
N ASP A 131 -4.18 -9.91 1.92
CA ASP A 131 -5.17 -10.95 2.19
C ASP A 131 -6.38 -10.80 1.25
N VAL A 132 -6.21 -11.19 0.00
CA VAL A 132 -7.26 -11.10 -1.02
C VAL A 132 -8.42 -12.06 -0.67
N ALA A 133 -8.14 -13.24 -0.16
CA ALA A 133 -9.19 -14.19 0.25
C ALA A 133 -10.08 -13.59 1.34
N GLY A 134 -9.49 -12.98 2.37
CA GLY A 134 -10.22 -12.28 3.42
C GLY A 134 -11.06 -11.14 2.88
N MET A 135 -10.53 -10.36 1.94
CA MET A 135 -11.26 -9.30 1.26
C MET A 135 -12.48 -9.86 0.51
N LEU A 136 -12.31 -10.92 -0.27
CA LEU A 136 -13.39 -11.54 -1.03
C LEU A 136 -14.49 -12.12 -0.13
N MET A 137 -14.12 -12.69 1.02
CA MET A 137 -15.10 -13.13 2.03
C MET A 137 -15.91 -11.96 2.57
N GLN A 138 -15.25 -10.85 2.92
CA GLN A 138 -15.90 -9.65 3.43
C GLN A 138 -16.82 -8.99 2.39
N LEU A 139 -16.44 -9.06 1.11
CA LEU A 139 -17.28 -8.60 -0.01
C LEU A 139 -18.46 -9.55 -0.31
N GLY A 140 -18.48 -10.74 0.28
CA GLY A 140 -19.54 -11.73 0.08
C GLY A 140 -19.40 -12.54 -1.20
N LEU A 141 -18.22 -12.59 -1.81
CA LEU A 141 -17.97 -13.29 -3.08
C LEU A 141 -17.52 -14.74 -2.91
N ILE A 142 -16.96 -15.05 -1.76
CA ILE A 142 -16.62 -16.43 -1.36
C ILE A 142 -17.17 -16.68 0.05
N PRO A 143 -17.51 -17.94 0.40
CA PRO A 143 -18.02 -18.26 1.73
C PRO A 143 -16.96 -17.99 2.80
N ALA A 144 -17.40 -17.43 3.96
CA ALA A 144 -16.57 -17.40 5.15
C ALA A 144 -16.34 -18.82 5.67
N PRO A 145 -15.18 -19.09 6.34
CA PRO A 145 -14.96 -20.40 6.96
C PRO A 145 -16.10 -20.76 7.91
N ALA A 146 -16.48 -22.03 7.96
CA ALA A 146 -17.44 -22.53 8.94
C ALA A 146 -16.87 -22.34 10.35
N ALA A 147 -17.71 -21.91 11.28
CA ALA A 147 -17.35 -21.73 12.69
C ALA A 147 -17.04 -23.10 13.34
#